data_8956ba2c0c051e7b7c477582f8a46faa
#
_entry.id   8956ba2c0c051e7b7c477582f8a46faa
#
_cell.length_a   1.000
_cell.length_b   1.000
_cell.length_c   1.000
_cell.angle_alpha   90.00
_cell.angle_beta   90.00
_cell.angle_gamma   90.00
#
_symmetry.space_group_name_H-M   'P 1'
#
loop_
_entity.id
_entity.type
_entity.pdbx_description
1 polymer ?
#
loop_
_entity_poly.entity_id
_entity_poly.type
_entity_poly.pdbx_seq_one_letter_code
_entity_poly.pdbx_strand_id
1 'polypeptide(L)'
;MNLTNHGVFLCGGVPQSSASIRPEDGRRLTMAYRILQAHNQSGDEKKLRIRFDAMLSHDITYVGIIQQARASGMREFPIPYALTNCHNSLCAVGGTINEDDHVFGLS
;
A
#
# COMPACT_ATOMS: atom_id res chain seq x y z
N MET A 1 -23.96 11.58 -6.19
CA MET A 1 -23.01 10.45 -6.28
C MET A 1 -23.84 9.17 -6.37
N ASN A 2 -23.68 8.41 -7.44
CA ASN A 2 -24.41 7.14 -7.60
C ASN A 2 -23.51 6.00 -7.12
N LEU A 3 -23.98 5.28 -6.11
CA LEU A 3 -23.30 4.08 -5.60
C LEU A 3 -23.90 2.86 -6.28
N THR A 4 -23.04 1.96 -6.74
CA THR A 4 -23.44 0.67 -7.33
C THR A 4 -22.90 -0.46 -6.47
N ASN A 5 -23.65 -1.55 -6.38
CA ASN A 5 -23.24 -2.76 -5.65
C ASN A 5 -22.37 -3.71 -6.49
N HIS A 6 -22.02 -3.31 -7.70
CA HIS A 6 -21.21 -4.08 -8.65
C HIS A 6 -20.17 -3.17 -9.31
N GLY A 7 -19.12 -3.77 -9.82
CA GLY A 7 -18.09 -3.04 -10.56
C GLY A 7 -18.64 -2.40 -11.83
N VAL A 8 -17.96 -1.34 -12.28
CA VAL A 8 -18.28 -0.67 -13.54
C VAL A 8 -17.08 -0.77 -14.48
N PHE A 9 -17.33 -0.75 -15.77
CA PHE A 9 -16.30 -0.66 -16.79
C PHE A 9 -16.12 0.80 -17.21
N LEU A 10 -14.87 1.25 -17.36
CA LEU A 10 -14.57 2.55 -17.94
C LEU A 10 -14.25 2.36 -19.42
N CYS A 11 -15.19 2.78 -20.28
CA CYS A 11 -15.03 2.71 -21.74
C CYS A 11 -14.90 4.14 -22.28
N GLY A 12 -13.69 4.51 -22.74
CA GLY A 12 -13.42 5.87 -23.18
C GLY A 12 -13.63 6.93 -22.09
N GLY A 13 -13.40 6.58 -20.81
CA GLY A 13 -13.63 7.47 -19.68
C GLY A 13 -15.08 7.53 -19.16
N VAL A 14 -16.01 6.83 -19.81
CA VAL A 14 -17.43 6.80 -19.42
C VAL A 14 -17.73 5.51 -18.64
N PRO A 15 -18.31 5.60 -17.42
CA PRO A 15 -18.73 4.42 -16.67
C PRO A 15 -19.90 3.69 -17.38
N GLN A 16 -19.76 2.38 -17.53
CA GLN A 16 -20.78 1.49 -18.10
C GLN A 16 -21.03 0.31 -17.17
N SER A 17 -22.26 -0.12 -17.06
CA SER A 17 -22.66 -1.29 -16.25
C SER A 17 -22.35 -2.62 -16.93
N SER A 18 -22.16 -2.61 -18.24
CA SER A 18 -21.78 -3.81 -19.02
C SER A 18 -20.79 -3.41 -20.12
N ALA A 19 -19.91 -4.32 -20.45
CA ALA A 19 -19.04 -4.24 -21.61
C ALA A 19 -19.11 -5.57 -22.38
N SER A 20 -18.62 -5.59 -23.61
CA SER A 20 -18.44 -6.82 -24.39
C SER A 20 -17.40 -7.77 -23.81
N ILE A 21 -16.77 -7.39 -22.69
CA ILE A 21 -15.72 -8.13 -22.01
C ILE A 21 -16.33 -8.86 -20.81
N ARG A 22 -15.98 -10.12 -20.62
CA ARG A 22 -16.39 -10.89 -19.45
C ARG A 22 -15.76 -10.31 -18.18
N PRO A 23 -16.43 -10.38 -17.00
CA PRO A 23 -15.90 -9.83 -15.75
C PRO A 23 -14.50 -10.33 -15.38
N GLU A 24 -14.19 -11.60 -15.59
CA GLU A 24 -12.86 -12.17 -15.34
C GLU A 24 -11.78 -11.61 -16.26
N ASP A 25 -12.10 -11.31 -17.51
CA ASP A 25 -11.18 -10.68 -18.44
C ASP A 25 -11.00 -9.19 -18.09
N GLY A 26 -12.09 -8.51 -17.71
CA GLY A 26 -12.05 -7.15 -17.20
C GLY A 26 -11.16 -7.00 -15.97
N ARG A 27 -11.17 -7.98 -15.04
CA ARG A 27 -10.28 -8.01 -13.88
C ARG A 27 -8.81 -7.96 -14.29
N ARG A 28 -8.42 -8.71 -15.31
CA ARG A 28 -7.02 -8.75 -15.79
C ARG A 28 -6.54 -7.44 -16.40
N LEU A 29 -7.46 -6.56 -16.78
CA LEU A 29 -7.14 -5.24 -17.33
C LEU A 29 -6.95 -4.17 -16.25
N THR A 30 -7.25 -4.46 -14.98
CA THR A 30 -7.08 -3.51 -13.89
C THR A 30 -5.59 -3.27 -13.57
N MET A 31 -5.27 -2.05 -13.12
CA MET A 31 -3.92 -1.73 -12.63
C MET A 31 -3.51 -2.62 -11.46
N ALA A 32 -4.42 -2.84 -10.52
CA ALA A 32 -4.16 -3.69 -9.36
C ALA A 32 -3.75 -5.11 -9.77
N TYR A 33 -4.48 -5.73 -10.69
CA TYR A 33 -4.14 -7.06 -11.18
C TYR A 33 -2.75 -7.07 -11.85
N ARG A 34 -2.47 -6.12 -12.72
CA ARG A 34 -1.18 -6.03 -13.43
C ARG A 34 0.00 -5.84 -12.48
N ILE A 35 -0.14 -4.95 -11.48
CA ILE A 35 0.90 -4.72 -10.46
C ILE A 35 1.13 -6.00 -9.65
N LEU A 36 0.07 -6.62 -9.15
CA LEU A 36 0.18 -7.83 -8.34
C LEU A 36 0.79 -8.99 -9.13
N GLN A 37 0.40 -9.17 -10.40
CA GLN A 37 0.97 -10.23 -11.23
C GLN A 37 2.43 -9.97 -11.62
N ALA A 38 2.82 -8.72 -11.86
CA ALA A 38 4.21 -8.35 -12.13
C ALA A 38 5.15 -8.69 -10.96
N HIS A 39 4.63 -8.66 -9.73
CA HIS A 39 5.39 -8.97 -8.50
C HIS A 39 5.14 -10.39 -7.98
N ASN A 40 4.34 -11.19 -8.68
CA ASN A 40 3.98 -12.53 -8.26
C ASN A 40 5.08 -13.54 -8.58
N GLN A 41 5.55 -14.25 -7.58
CA GLN A 41 6.58 -15.28 -7.68
C GLN A 41 6.03 -16.72 -7.58
N SER A 42 4.71 -16.88 -7.39
CA SER A 42 4.14 -18.21 -7.20
C SER A 42 3.88 -18.97 -8.50
N GLY A 43 3.73 -18.27 -9.63
CA GLY A 43 3.23 -18.84 -10.88
C GLY A 43 1.72 -19.16 -10.86
N ASP A 44 1.01 -18.91 -9.75
CA ASP A 44 -0.43 -19.12 -9.63
C ASP A 44 -1.15 -17.76 -9.66
N GLU A 45 -2.09 -17.57 -10.55
CA GLU A 45 -2.87 -16.34 -10.66
C GLU A 45 -3.87 -16.11 -9.53
N LYS A 46 -4.20 -17.14 -8.75
CA LYS A 46 -5.18 -17.10 -7.66
C LYS A 46 -4.55 -17.05 -6.29
N LYS A 47 -3.38 -17.66 -6.12
CA LYS A 47 -2.61 -17.69 -4.87
C LYS A 47 -1.30 -16.98 -5.08
N LEU A 48 -1.29 -15.68 -4.85
CA LEU A 48 -0.15 -14.83 -5.11
C LEU A 48 0.90 -14.94 -4.00
N ARG A 49 2.16 -15.01 -4.39
CA ARG A 49 3.32 -14.80 -3.54
C ARG A 49 4.02 -13.53 -4.01
N ILE A 50 3.70 -12.41 -3.37
CA ILE A 50 4.16 -11.09 -3.81
C ILE A 50 5.53 -10.77 -3.20
N ARG A 51 6.42 -10.23 -4.03
CA ARG A 51 7.63 -9.55 -3.60
C ARG A 51 7.60 -8.12 -4.09
N PHE A 52 7.58 -7.18 -3.17
CA PHE A 52 7.61 -5.76 -3.48
C PHE A 52 9.04 -5.26 -3.73
N ASP A 53 9.17 -4.16 -4.50
CA ASP A 53 10.46 -3.56 -4.80
C ASP A 53 10.99 -2.69 -3.67
N ALA A 54 10.08 -2.03 -2.94
CA ALA A 54 10.39 -1.14 -1.83
C ALA A 54 9.24 -1.05 -0.84
N MET A 55 9.54 -0.59 0.36
CA MET A 55 8.58 -0.34 1.42
C MET A 55 8.66 1.12 1.86
N LEU A 56 7.51 1.74 2.06
CA LEU A 56 7.37 3.09 2.58
C LEU A 56 6.49 3.08 3.82
N SER A 57 6.86 3.78 4.85
CA SER A 57 6.00 4.04 5.99
C SER A 57 5.92 5.54 6.30
N HIS A 58 4.85 5.93 6.97
CA HIS A 58 4.70 7.30 7.47
C HIS A 58 4.88 7.36 8.99
N ASP A 59 4.93 8.58 9.52
CA ASP A 59 5.36 8.92 10.86
C ASP A 59 4.78 8.05 12.00
N ILE A 60 3.52 8.02 12.24
CA ILE A 60 2.94 7.24 13.36
C ILE A 60 3.27 5.74 13.26
N THR A 61 3.28 5.19 12.06
CA THR A 61 3.47 3.74 11.87
C THR A 61 4.91 3.30 11.92
N TYR A 62 5.89 4.12 11.49
CA TYR A 62 7.27 3.67 11.45
C TYR A 62 7.87 3.46 12.84
N VAL A 63 7.43 4.20 13.84
CA VAL A 63 7.88 4.03 15.23
C VAL A 63 7.67 2.58 15.70
N GLY A 64 6.45 2.07 15.55
CA GLY A 64 6.12 0.69 15.88
C GLY A 64 6.86 -0.32 15.01
N ILE A 65 7.02 -0.07 13.72
CA ILE A 65 7.75 -0.94 12.79
C ILE A 65 9.22 -1.06 13.21
N ILE A 66 9.89 0.07 13.50
CA ILE A 66 11.30 0.06 13.91
C ILE A 66 11.48 -0.58 15.28
N GLN A 67 10.61 -0.31 16.24
CA GLN A 67 10.67 -0.94 17.55
C GLN A 67 10.51 -2.47 17.44
N GLN A 68 9.56 -2.95 16.65
CA GLN A 68 9.37 -4.37 16.41
C GLN A 68 10.57 -5.01 15.70
N ALA A 69 11.11 -4.33 14.69
CA ALA A 69 12.30 -4.78 13.98
C ALA A 69 13.50 -4.93 14.94
N ARG A 70 13.76 -3.93 15.77
CA ARG A 70 14.82 -3.98 16.80
C ARG A 70 14.59 -5.11 17.82
N ALA A 71 13.36 -5.24 18.33
CA ALA A 71 13.00 -6.28 19.30
C ALA A 71 13.12 -7.70 18.72
N SER A 72 12.91 -7.88 17.42
CA SER A 72 13.09 -9.16 16.74
C SER A 72 14.55 -9.49 16.37
N GLY A 73 15.48 -8.56 16.66
CA GLY A 73 16.90 -8.71 16.29
C GLY A 73 17.19 -8.43 14.80
N MET A 74 16.24 -7.86 14.08
CA MET A 74 16.43 -7.45 12.68
C MET A 74 17.46 -6.31 12.62
N ARG A 75 18.44 -6.43 11.73
CA ARG A 75 19.49 -5.43 11.55
C ARG A 75 19.26 -4.54 10.33
N GLU A 76 18.56 -5.06 9.33
CA GLU A 76 18.25 -4.36 8.10
C GLU A 76 16.92 -4.89 7.54
N PHE A 77 16.24 -4.08 6.77
CA PHE A 77 15.05 -4.51 6.04
C PHE A 77 15.45 -5.29 4.78
N PRO A 78 14.73 -6.36 4.42
CA PRO A 78 15.07 -7.21 3.27
C PRO A 78 14.86 -6.55 1.90
N ILE A 79 14.21 -5.38 1.89
CA ILE A 79 13.95 -4.55 0.70
C ILE A 79 14.22 -3.10 1.04
N PRO A 80 14.46 -2.21 0.06
CA PRO A 80 14.60 -0.78 0.30
C PRO A 80 13.44 -0.23 1.12
N TYR A 81 13.77 0.52 2.16
CA TYR A 81 12.82 1.09 3.09
C TYR A 81 13.00 2.59 3.22
N ALA A 82 11.94 3.34 3.13
CA ALA A 82 11.94 4.78 3.34
C ALA A 82 10.97 5.19 4.45
N LEU A 83 11.43 6.12 5.27
CA LEU A 83 10.62 6.80 6.28
C LEU A 83 10.15 8.13 5.74
N THR A 84 8.93 8.52 6.08
CA THR A 84 8.43 9.86 5.79
C THR A 84 7.75 10.46 7.01
N ASN A 85 8.11 11.69 7.34
CA ASN A 85 7.39 12.54 8.29
C ASN A 85 6.43 13.41 7.48
N CYS A 86 5.30 12.86 7.08
CA CYS A 86 4.38 13.50 6.15
C CYS A 86 2.95 13.63 6.66
N HIS A 87 2.73 13.35 7.93
CA HIS A 87 1.41 13.30 8.53
C HIS A 87 1.34 14.23 9.77
N ASN A 88 0.92 13.71 10.91
CA ASN A 88 0.69 14.54 12.11
C ASN A 88 1.97 15.01 12.80
N SER A 89 3.07 14.26 12.68
CA SER A 89 4.31 14.58 13.37
C SER A 89 4.94 15.89 12.92
N LEU A 90 4.74 16.30 11.67
CA LEU A 90 5.28 17.58 11.15
C LEU A 90 4.73 18.82 11.86
N CYS A 91 3.51 18.72 12.37
CA CYS A 91 2.81 19.85 12.99
C CYS A 91 2.61 19.67 14.49
N ALA A 92 2.99 18.54 15.06
CA ALA A 92 2.71 18.15 16.45
C ALA A 92 1.23 18.41 16.84
N VAL A 93 0.34 18.32 15.87
CA VAL A 93 -1.10 18.57 16.05
C VAL A 93 -1.74 17.36 16.71
N GLY A 94 -2.43 17.59 17.81
CA GLY A 94 -3.16 16.54 18.53
C GLY A 94 -2.45 16.00 19.76
N GLY A 95 -1.32 16.58 20.17
CA GLY A 95 -0.70 16.33 21.46
C GLY A 95 0.69 15.69 21.40
N THR A 96 1.17 15.29 22.58
CA THR A 96 2.54 14.81 22.81
C THR A 96 2.92 13.54 22.02
N ILE A 97 1.95 12.69 21.68
CA ILE A 97 2.22 11.47 20.90
C ILE A 97 2.86 11.82 19.54
N ASN A 98 2.35 12.84 18.87
CA ASN A 98 2.87 13.25 17.57
C ASN A 98 4.24 13.93 17.70
N GLU A 99 4.50 14.66 18.78
CA GLU A 99 5.82 15.20 19.09
C GLU A 99 6.84 14.07 19.34
N ASP A 100 6.45 13.07 20.12
CA ASP A 100 7.29 11.91 20.44
C ASP A 100 7.66 11.14 19.18
N ASP A 101 6.73 10.94 18.26
CA ASP A 101 6.97 10.31 16.96
C ASP A 101 7.96 11.13 16.11
N HIS A 102 7.85 12.45 16.13
CA HIS A 102 8.77 13.33 15.43
C HIS A 102 10.18 13.26 16.01
N VAL A 103 10.31 13.35 17.33
CA VAL A 103 11.59 13.22 18.04
C VAL A 103 12.23 11.86 17.77
N PHE A 104 11.43 10.77 17.80
CA PHE A 104 11.91 9.44 17.45
C PHE A 104 12.45 9.37 16.03
N GLY A 105 11.77 10.04 15.07
CA GLY A 105 12.20 10.07 13.68
C GLY A 105 13.50 10.84 13.44
N LEU A 106 13.88 11.75 14.36
CA LEU A 106 15.12 12.51 14.31
C LEU A 106 16.30 11.78 14.98
N SER A 107 16.04 10.80 15.82
CA SER A 107 17.04 10.04 16.59
C SER A 107 17.59 8.84 15.82
#